data_e1432f6795365474f7bf68f5009dfbd3
#
_entry.id   e1432f6795365474f7bf68f5009dfbd3
#
_cell.length_a   1.000
_cell.length_b   1.000
_cell.length_c   1.000
_cell.angle_alpha   90.00
_cell.angle_beta   90.00
_cell.angle_gamma   90.00
#
_symmetry.space_group_name_H-M   'P 1'
#
loop_
_entity.id
_entity.type
_entity.pdbx_description
1 polymer ?
#
loop_
_entity_poly.entity_id
_entity_poly.type
_entity_poly.pdbx_seq_one_letter_code
_entity_poly.pdbx_strand_id
1 'polypeptide(L)'
;MPTPCQIHGCKNDAPAVISEHRLCLLHFTLSLEASCAEMRRETALGNAPHERQREIMVFITTNGESLARVATSGLHLTDDLKARILSTFLTLMNLRENLERANMRSSFGRVSHPR
;
A
#
# COMPACT_ATOMS: atom_id res chain seq x y z
N MET A 1 23.90 -12.78 -2.94
CA MET A 1 24.14 -12.00 -1.70
C MET A 1 22.83 -11.48 -1.16
N PRO A 2 22.54 -11.65 0.12
CA PRO A 2 21.32 -11.08 0.67
C PRO A 2 21.39 -9.54 0.68
N THR A 3 20.24 -8.93 0.54
CA THR A 3 20.12 -7.48 0.55
C THR A 3 19.83 -7.03 1.98
N PRO A 4 20.70 -6.26 2.62
CA PRO A 4 20.42 -5.80 3.97
C PRO A 4 19.29 -4.78 3.99
N CYS A 5 18.57 -4.72 5.12
CA CYS A 5 17.57 -3.69 5.33
C CYS A 5 18.24 -2.33 5.38
N GLN A 6 17.67 -1.35 4.69
CA GLN A 6 18.29 -0.01 4.60
C GLN A 6 18.10 0.84 5.87
N ILE A 7 17.26 0.38 6.79
CA ILE A 7 17.02 1.13 8.03
C ILE A 7 18.28 1.08 8.90
N HIS A 8 18.77 2.23 9.32
CA HIS A 8 19.96 2.33 10.12
C HIS A 8 19.81 1.53 11.42
N GLY A 9 20.79 0.68 11.70
CA GLY A 9 20.77 -0.16 12.88
C GLY A 9 20.01 -1.45 12.75
N CYS A 10 19.27 -1.66 11.67
CA CYS A 10 18.55 -2.90 11.45
C CYS A 10 19.51 -3.97 10.93
N LYS A 11 19.48 -5.15 11.56
CA LYS A 11 20.36 -6.26 11.19
C LYS A 11 19.68 -7.33 10.35
N ASN A 12 18.42 -7.13 10.02
CA ASN A 12 17.66 -8.08 9.22
C ASN A 12 17.89 -7.84 7.73
N ASP A 13 17.73 -8.90 6.95
CA ASP A 13 17.84 -8.81 5.51
C ASP A 13 16.47 -8.63 4.87
N ALA A 14 16.44 -7.98 3.71
CA ALA A 14 15.24 -7.89 2.89
C ALA A 14 15.00 -9.25 2.24
N PRO A 15 13.80 -9.85 2.37
CA PRO A 15 13.51 -11.09 1.65
C PRO A 15 13.60 -10.89 0.14
N ALA A 16 13.99 -11.96 -0.57
CA ALA A 16 14.16 -11.91 -2.02
C ALA A 16 12.90 -11.40 -2.73
N VAL A 17 11.72 -11.80 -2.24
CA VAL A 17 10.44 -11.45 -2.88
C VAL A 17 10.09 -9.97 -2.80
N ILE A 18 10.76 -9.23 -1.91
CA ILE A 18 10.58 -7.78 -1.79
C ILE A 18 11.93 -7.04 -1.77
N SER A 19 12.96 -7.65 -2.35
CA SER A 19 14.32 -7.08 -2.31
C SER A 19 14.40 -5.70 -2.96
N GLU A 20 13.52 -5.40 -3.92
CA GLU A 20 13.48 -4.09 -4.57
C GLU A 20 13.18 -2.96 -3.58
N HIS A 21 12.52 -3.26 -2.47
CA HIS A 21 12.19 -2.27 -1.45
C HIS A 21 13.34 -2.00 -0.48
N ARG A 22 14.32 -2.89 -0.42
CA ARG A 22 15.50 -2.78 0.45
C ARG A 22 15.14 -2.68 1.93
N LEU A 23 14.06 -3.33 2.31
CA LEU A 23 13.56 -3.35 3.70
C LEU A 23 13.32 -4.78 4.14
N CYS A 24 13.61 -5.07 5.40
CA CYS A 24 13.17 -6.33 5.97
C CYS A 24 11.65 -6.32 6.04
N LEU A 25 11.06 -7.48 6.24
CA LEU A 25 9.61 -7.62 6.19
C LEU A 25 8.90 -6.72 7.20
N LEU A 26 9.43 -6.62 8.41
CA LEU A 26 8.84 -5.75 9.43
C LEU A 26 8.87 -4.29 9.01
N HIS A 27 10.03 -3.79 8.59
CA HIS A 27 10.16 -2.38 8.20
C HIS A 27 9.37 -2.06 6.94
N PHE A 28 9.29 -3.02 6.01
CA PHE A 28 8.44 -2.87 4.83
C PHE A 28 6.97 -2.68 5.25
N THR A 29 6.49 -3.54 6.14
CA THR A 29 5.10 -3.49 6.61
C THR A 29 4.82 -2.19 7.37
N LEU A 30 5.74 -1.78 8.26
CA LEU A 30 5.59 -0.53 9.00
C LEU A 30 5.57 0.69 8.07
N SER A 31 6.42 0.68 7.06
CA SER A 31 6.46 1.74 6.06
C SER A 31 5.14 1.85 5.30
N LEU A 32 4.56 0.71 4.92
CA LEU A 32 3.26 0.68 4.26
C LEU A 32 2.15 1.20 5.16
N GLU A 33 2.15 0.80 6.42
CA GLU A 33 1.16 1.27 7.37
C GLU A 33 1.18 2.78 7.49
N ALA A 34 2.37 3.36 7.61
CA ALA A 34 2.52 4.81 7.71
C ALA A 34 2.04 5.54 6.45
N SER A 35 2.43 5.02 5.28
CA SER A 35 2.01 5.62 4.01
C SER A 35 0.51 5.52 3.80
N CYS A 36 -0.09 4.38 4.15
CA CYS A 36 -1.53 4.19 4.03
C CYS A 36 -2.29 5.16 4.93
N ALA A 37 -1.81 5.38 6.15
CA ALA A 37 -2.45 6.31 7.08
C ALA A 37 -2.48 7.73 6.50
N GLU A 38 -1.36 8.14 5.90
CA GLU A 38 -1.26 9.46 5.29
C GLU A 38 -2.17 9.59 4.07
N MET A 39 -2.17 8.59 3.20
CA MET A 39 -3.03 8.59 2.01
C MET A 39 -4.51 8.55 2.35
N ARG A 40 -4.88 7.87 3.44
CA ARG A 40 -6.26 7.87 3.91
C ARG A 40 -6.69 9.27 4.32
N ARG A 41 -5.82 10.00 4.99
CA ARG A 41 -6.13 11.39 5.36
C ARG A 41 -6.33 12.25 4.12
N GLU A 42 -5.46 12.11 3.13
CA GLU A 42 -5.56 12.87 1.89
C GLU A 42 -6.88 12.60 1.16
N THR A 43 -7.23 11.32 1.04
CA THR A 43 -8.45 10.95 0.31
C THR A 43 -9.72 11.24 1.09
N ALA A 44 -9.67 11.17 2.41
CA ALA A 44 -10.83 11.48 3.25
C ALA A 44 -11.25 12.94 3.15
N LEU A 45 -10.28 13.83 2.96
CA LEU A 45 -10.57 15.25 2.79
C LEU A 45 -11.14 15.58 1.41
N GLY A 46 -11.01 14.66 0.45
CA GLY A 46 -11.51 14.87 -0.89
C GLY A 46 -10.74 15.89 -1.69
N ASN A 47 -9.56 16.27 -1.22
CA ASN A 47 -8.76 17.33 -1.82
C ASN A 47 -7.62 16.83 -2.70
N ALA A 48 -7.46 15.52 -2.84
CA ALA A 48 -6.37 14.98 -3.63
C ALA A 48 -6.61 15.26 -5.12
N PRO A 49 -5.68 15.93 -5.81
CA PRO A 49 -5.82 16.13 -7.24
C PRO A 49 -5.72 14.81 -8.00
N HIS A 50 -6.21 14.79 -9.23
CA HIS A 50 -6.24 13.57 -10.05
C HIS A 50 -4.86 12.94 -10.19
N GLU A 51 -3.84 13.76 -10.35
CA GLU A 51 -2.47 13.29 -10.47
C GLU A 51 -2.04 12.54 -9.20
N ARG A 52 -2.37 13.10 -8.05
CA ARG A 52 -2.07 12.45 -6.76
C ARG A 52 -2.87 11.15 -6.60
N GLN A 53 -4.12 11.14 -7.03
CA GLN A 53 -4.95 9.94 -7.00
C GLN A 53 -4.33 8.83 -7.84
N ARG A 54 -3.76 9.16 -9.00
CA ARG A 54 -3.07 8.18 -9.83
C ARG A 54 -1.83 7.63 -9.15
N GLU A 55 -1.07 8.49 -8.49
CA GLU A 55 0.11 8.07 -7.72
C GLU A 55 -0.29 7.09 -6.63
N ILE A 56 -1.38 7.40 -5.93
CA ILE A 56 -1.89 6.53 -4.88
C ILE A 56 -2.33 5.18 -5.45
N MET A 57 -2.99 5.17 -6.60
CA MET A 57 -3.38 3.91 -7.25
C MET A 57 -2.18 3.06 -7.65
N VAL A 58 -1.13 3.68 -8.16
CA VAL A 58 0.12 2.97 -8.48
C VAL A 58 0.73 2.39 -7.21
N PHE A 59 0.76 3.18 -6.14
CA PHE A 59 1.25 2.72 -4.85
C PHE A 59 0.47 1.49 -4.36
N ILE A 60 -0.85 1.55 -4.43
CA ILE A 60 -1.73 0.44 -4.00
C ILE A 60 -1.43 -0.81 -4.80
N THR A 61 -1.37 -0.69 -6.12
CA THR A 61 -1.15 -1.83 -7.01
C THR A 61 0.21 -2.46 -6.76
N THR A 62 1.25 -1.64 -6.75
CA THR A 62 2.63 -2.12 -6.60
C THR A 62 2.84 -2.81 -5.24
N ASN A 63 2.36 -2.18 -4.18
CA ASN A 63 2.57 -2.72 -2.83
C ASN A 63 1.62 -3.86 -2.50
N GLY A 64 0.42 -3.84 -3.08
CA GLY A 64 -0.49 -4.97 -2.98
C GLY A 64 0.11 -6.23 -3.60
N GLU A 65 0.76 -6.09 -4.75
CA GLU A 65 1.46 -7.19 -5.40
C GLU A 65 2.61 -7.70 -4.54
N SER A 66 3.38 -6.78 -3.93
CA SER A 66 4.47 -7.16 -3.05
C SER A 66 3.97 -7.96 -1.84
N LEU A 67 2.88 -7.53 -1.22
CA LEU A 67 2.29 -8.25 -0.10
C LEU A 67 1.77 -9.63 -0.53
N ALA A 68 1.19 -9.72 -1.71
CA ALA A 68 0.71 -10.99 -2.24
C ALA A 68 1.88 -11.96 -2.48
N ARG A 69 3.01 -11.45 -2.99
CA ARG A 69 4.21 -12.27 -3.16
C ARG A 69 4.71 -12.81 -1.83
N VAL A 70 4.69 -11.96 -0.79
CA VAL A 70 5.09 -12.39 0.56
C VAL A 70 4.17 -13.50 1.05
N ALA A 71 2.86 -13.32 0.87
CA ALA A 71 1.87 -14.29 1.35
C ALA A 71 2.02 -15.66 0.68
N THR A 72 2.46 -15.68 -0.59
CA THR A 72 2.56 -16.92 -1.36
C THR A 72 3.98 -17.48 -1.44
N SER A 73 4.95 -16.81 -0.80
CA SER A 73 6.36 -17.17 -0.93
C SER A 73 6.81 -18.34 -0.06
N GLY A 74 6.01 -18.73 0.91
CA GLY A 74 6.42 -19.76 1.86
C GLY A 74 7.33 -19.24 2.98
N LEU A 75 7.52 -17.94 3.08
CA LEU A 75 8.30 -17.37 4.17
C LEU A 75 7.64 -17.67 5.51
N HIS A 76 8.48 -17.98 6.49
CA HIS A 76 7.97 -18.17 7.84
C HIS A 76 7.62 -16.82 8.47
N LEU A 77 6.35 -16.67 8.85
CA LEU A 77 5.86 -15.43 9.43
C LEU A 77 5.35 -15.69 10.84
N THR A 78 5.67 -14.78 11.76
CA THR A 78 5.07 -14.83 13.09
C THR A 78 3.59 -14.46 12.96
N ASP A 79 2.81 -14.86 13.97
CA ASP A 79 1.37 -14.55 13.96
C ASP A 79 1.12 -13.04 13.95
N ASP A 80 1.92 -12.28 14.71
CA ASP A 80 1.83 -10.81 14.72
C ASP A 80 2.07 -10.23 13.35
N LEU A 81 3.10 -10.71 12.65
CA LEU A 81 3.45 -10.20 11.34
C LEU A 81 2.42 -10.57 10.30
N LYS A 82 1.88 -11.79 10.38
CA LYS A 82 0.77 -12.20 9.51
C LYS A 82 -0.43 -11.27 9.67
N ALA A 83 -0.78 -10.96 10.91
CA ALA A 83 -1.91 -10.08 11.21
C ALA A 83 -1.67 -8.67 10.65
N ARG A 84 -0.45 -8.15 10.79
CA ARG A 84 -0.09 -6.84 10.26
C ARG A 84 -0.16 -6.81 8.74
N ILE A 85 0.37 -7.85 8.10
CA ILE A 85 0.36 -7.94 6.63
C ILE A 85 -1.07 -7.99 6.13
N LEU A 86 -1.92 -8.81 6.74
CA LEU A 86 -3.32 -8.91 6.35
C LEU A 86 -4.04 -7.57 6.56
N SER A 87 -3.85 -6.95 7.71
CA SER A 87 -4.45 -5.66 8.02
C SER A 87 -4.04 -4.59 7.03
N THR A 88 -2.76 -4.57 6.67
CA THR A 88 -2.22 -3.61 5.71
C THR A 88 -2.80 -3.84 4.31
N PHE A 89 -2.91 -5.11 3.92
CA PHE A 89 -3.52 -5.45 2.63
C PHE A 89 -4.97 -4.98 2.56
N LEU A 90 -5.73 -5.22 3.62
CA LEU A 90 -7.12 -4.77 3.70
C LEU A 90 -7.22 -3.24 3.65
N THR A 91 -6.29 -2.56 4.29
CA THR A 91 -6.24 -1.09 4.23
C THR A 91 -5.99 -0.61 2.81
N LEU A 92 -5.08 -1.26 2.08
CA LEU A 92 -4.84 -0.91 0.68
C LEU A 92 -6.09 -1.12 -0.17
N MET A 93 -6.81 -2.21 0.05
CA MET A 93 -8.02 -2.50 -0.69
C MET A 93 -9.12 -1.49 -0.39
N ASN A 94 -9.26 -1.08 0.87
CA ASN A 94 -10.22 -0.05 1.26
C ASN A 94 -9.88 1.29 0.63
N LEU A 95 -8.61 1.64 0.61
CA LEU A 95 -8.14 2.87 0.00
C LEU A 95 -8.46 2.90 -1.50
N ARG A 96 -8.21 1.78 -2.17
CA ARG A 96 -8.54 1.62 -3.59
C ARG A 96 -10.02 1.81 -3.84
N GLU A 97 -10.86 1.16 -3.02
CA GLU A 97 -12.31 1.26 -3.13
C GLU A 97 -12.78 2.69 -2.98
N ASN A 98 -12.22 3.41 -2.00
CA ASN A 98 -12.59 4.81 -1.77
C ASN A 98 -12.23 5.69 -2.96
N LEU A 99 -11.07 5.45 -3.57
CA LEU A 99 -10.67 6.20 -4.76
C LEU A 99 -11.57 5.89 -5.95
N GLU A 100 -11.94 4.64 -6.13
CA GLU A 100 -12.82 4.23 -7.22
C GLU A 100 -14.21 4.85 -7.06
N ARG A 101 -14.73 4.89 -5.84
CA ARG A 101 -16.01 5.53 -5.56
C ARG A 101 -15.96 7.04 -5.82
N ALA A 102 -14.88 7.68 -5.43
CA ALA A 102 -14.71 9.11 -5.65
C ALA A 102 -14.69 9.41 -7.15
N ASN A 103 -14.00 8.59 -7.92
CA ASN A 103 -13.94 8.74 -9.38
C ASN A 103 -15.31 8.51 -10.01
N MET A 104 -16.04 7.52 -9.55
CA MET A 104 -17.40 7.26 -10.04
C MET A 104 -18.32 8.44 -9.78
N ARG A 105 -18.28 8.98 -8.57
CA ARG A 105 -19.12 10.14 -8.21
C ARG A 105 -18.78 11.34 -9.08
N SER A 106 -17.51 11.55 -9.33
CA SER A 106 -17.05 12.62 -10.19
C SER A 106 -17.57 12.46 -11.61
N SER A 107 -17.52 11.23 -12.14
CA SER A 107 -18.04 10.91 -13.47
C SER A 107 -19.55 11.13 -13.56
N PHE A 108 -20.28 10.67 -12.55
CA PHE A 108 -21.73 10.88 -12.51
C PHE A 108 -22.08 12.34 -12.44
N GLY A 109 -21.34 13.10 -11.63
CA GLY A 109 -21.54 14.54 -11.51
C GLY A 109 -21.41 15.24 -12.85
N ARG A 110 -20.44 14.84 -13.65
CA ARG A 110 -20.24 15.43 -14.98
C ARG A 110 -21.34 15.05 -15.94
N VAL A 111 -21.74 13.77 -15.92
CA VAL A 111 -22.77 13.27 -16.83
C VAL A 111 -24.11 13.87 -16.49
N SER A 112 -24.39 14.07 -15.21
CA SER A 112 -25.70 14.54 -14.77
C SER A 112 -25.90 16.04 -14.91
N HIS A 113 -24.92 16.75 -15.41
CA HIS A 113 -25.05 18.19 -15.65
C HIS A 113 -25.55 18.43 -17.07
N PRO A 114 -26.86 18.53 -17.25
CA PRO A 114 -27.36 18.88 -18.60
C PRO A 114 -27.03 20.32 -18.89
N ARG A 115 -26.97 20.59 -20.11
CA ARG A 115 -26.75 21.98 -20.53
C ARG A 115 -28.01 22.73 -20.71
#